data_549a0d814e5e40581c5b27b22b326efa
#
_entry.id   549a0d814e5e40581c5b27b22b326efa
#
_cell.length_a   1.000
_cell.length_b   1.000
_cell.length_c   1.000
_cell.angle_alpha   90.00
_cell.angle_beta   90.00
_cell.angle_gamma   90.00
#
_symmetry.space_group_name_H-M   'P 1'
#
loop_
_entity.id
_entity.type
_entity.pdbx_description
1 polymer ?
#
loop_
_entity_poly.entity_id
_entity_poly.type
_entity_poly.pdbx_seq_one_letter_code
_entity_poly.pdbx_strand_id
1 'polypeptide(L)'
;WLTACSSAGVVTEDLIPTDYVNPFIGASTSVGAAGVYHGLGKTFPGATTPYGMVQVSPNTITGGDNSSGYSDEHKTIEGFAFTQMSGVGWFGDLGNFLVMPTTGELQKIAGKEDGSIKGYRSSYDKATETAKAGYYSVELTDYKIKVESSATPHCGILQFTFPSNEQSRIQIDLARRVGGTSTSQYVKVLDDYTIQGWMKCTPDGGGWGNGEGNSDYTVYYLSLIHISEPTRLAL
;
A
#
# COMPACT_ATOMS: atom_id res chain seq x y z
N TRP A 1 37.37 -34.82 37.16
CA TRP A 1 36.83 -33.57 36.66
C TRP A 1 35.56 -33.85 35.85
N LEU A 2 34.41 -33.59 36.44
CA LEU A 2 33.09 -33.64 35.78
C LEU A 2 32.81 -32.24 35.22
N THR A 3 32.79 -32.11 33.89
CA THR A 3 32.35 -30.89 33.22
C THR A 3 30.84 -30.97 33.10
N ALA A 4 30.13 -30.14 33.83
CA ALA A 4 28.70 -29.97 33.65
C ALA A 4 28.43 -29.22 32.35
N CYS A 5 27.86 -29.87 31.33
CA CYS A 5 27.24 -29.20 30.21
C CYS A 5 25.98 -28.50 30.71
N SER A 6 26.01 -27.19 30.82
CA SER A 6 24.80 -26.41 30.96
C SER A 6 24.08 -26.44 29.62
N SER A 7 22.94 -27.11 29.57
CA SER A 7 22.01 -26.99 28.45
C SER A 7 21.48 -25.55 28.44
N ALA A 8 21.91 -24.78 27.46
CA ALA A 8 21.24 -23.53 27.14
C ALA A 8 19.78 -23.89 26.80
N GLY A 9 18.86 -23.49 27.66
CA GLY A 9 17.44 -23.66 27.41
C GLY A 9 17.10 -22.92 26.11
N VAL A 10 16.62 -23.66 25.11
CA VAL A 10 15.97 -23.05 23.95
C VAL A 10 14.73 -22.39 24.50
N VAL A 11 14.75 -21.07 24.57
CA VAL A 11 13.52 -20.28 24.80
C VAL A 11 12.66 -20.50 23.57
N THR A 12 11.73 -21.42 23.64
CA THR A 12 10.66 -21.52 22.66
C THR A 12 9.72 -20.36 22.94
N GLU A 13 9.77 -19.32 22.11
CA GLU A 13 8.69 -18.33 22.12
C GLU A 13 7.39 -19.08 21.84
N ASP A 14 6.43 -18.97 22.76
CA ASP A 14 5.10 -19.52 22.54
C ASP A 14 4.44 -18.74 21.40
N LEU A 15 4.38 -19.35 20.21
CA LEU A 15 3.75 -18.77 19.03
C LEU A 15 2.26 -18.56 19.29
N ILE A 16 1.78 -17.36 19.00
CA ILE A 16 0.34 -17.05 19.06
C ILE A 16 -0.31 -17.29 17.69
N PRO A 17 -1.64 -17.49 17.61
CA PRO A 17 -2.31 -17.82 16.34
C PRO A 17 -2.03 -16.86 15.18
N THR A 18 -1.79 -15.58 15.46
CA THR A 18 -1.45 -14.58 14.43
C THR A 18 -0.09 -14.79 13.79
N ASP A 19 0.82 -15.51 14.43
CA ASP A 19 2.16 -15.78 13.89
C ASP A 19 2.12 -16.80 12.73
N TYR A 20 1.02 -17.55 12.63
CA TYR A 20 0.77 -18.49 11.53
C TYR A 20 0.06 -17.84 10.33
N VAL A 21 -0.32 -16.56 10.42
CA VAL A 21 -0.96 -15.86 9.32
C VAL A 21 0.11 -15.41 8.32
N ASN A 22 0.00 -15.89 7.08
CA ASN A 22 0.83 -15.42 5.98
C ASN A 22 -0.03 -14.58 5.00
N PRO A 23 0.06 -13.24 5.04
CA PRO A 23 -0.73 -12.37 4.17
C PRO A 23 -0.37 -12.45 2.68
N PHE A 24 0.74 -13.07 2.31
CA PHE A 24 1.12 -13.27 0.90
C PHE A 24 0.39 -14.44 0.23
N ILE A 25 -0.33 -15.28 0.99
CA ILE A 25 -1.11 -16.36 0.40
C ILE A 25 -2.23 -15.78 -0.48
N GLY A 26 -2.22 -16.14 -1.77
CA GLY A 26 -3.18 -15.65 -2.74
C GLY A 26 -2.89 -14.25 -3.30
N ALA A 27 -1.71 -13.69 -3.06
CA ALA A 27 -1.33 -12.35 -3.50
C ALA A 27 -0.67 -12.30 -4.90
N SER A 28 -0.58 -13.42 -5.62
CA SER A 28 -0.11 -13.46 -7.00
C SER A 28 -1.26 -13.28 -7.99
N THR A 29 -1.04 -12.49 -9.04
CA THR A 29 -2.00 -12.28 -10.13
C THR A 29 -1.53 -12.96 -11.44
N SER A 30 -0.53 -13.84 -11.40
CA SER A 30 -0.02 -14.52 -12.57
C SER A 30 -1.05 -15.40 -13.24
N VAL A 31 -1.40 -15.04 -14.45
CA VAL A 31 -2.26 -15.86 -15.35
C VAL A 31 -1.57 -17.19 -15.67
N GLY A 32 -0.23 -17.20 -15.80
CA GLY A 32 0.55 -18.39 -16.11
C GLY A 32 0.55 -19.43 -14.99
N ALA A 33 0.59 -18.98 -13.71
CA ALA A 33 0.57 -19.87 -12.56
C ALA A 33 -0.83 -20.40 -12.23
N ALA A 34 -1.88 -19.67 -12.60
CA ALA A 34 -3.22 -19.87 -12.09
C ALA A 34 -4.26 -20.29 -13.14
N GLY A 35 -3.88 -20.39 -14.39
CA GLY A 35 -4.81 -20.63 -15.50
C GLY A 35 -5.65 -19.37 -15.81
N VAL A 36 -6.37 -19.47 -16.92
CA VAL A 36 -7.13 -18.33 -17.44
C VAL A 36 -8.29 -18.01 -16.50
N TYR A 37 -8.40 -16.77 -16.07
CA TYR A 37 -9.52 -16.10 -15.39
C TYR A 37 -9.82 -16.38 -13.91
N HIS A 38 -9.61 -17.55 -13.39
CA HIS A 38 -10.09 -17.88 -12.02
C HIS A 38 -8.98 -18.07 -10.98
N GLY A 39 -7.76 -18.02 -11.41
CA GLY A 39 -6.62 -18.24 -10.54
C GLY A 39 -5.82 -17.00 -10.18
N LEU A 40 -6.30 -15.81 -10.57
CA LEU A 40 -5.67 -14.57 -10.14
C LEU A 40 -5.76 -14.43 -8.62
N GLY A 41 -4.67 -14.04 -7.98
CA GLY A 41 -4.63 -13.71 -6.57
C GLY A 41 -5.63 -12.61 -6.27
N LYS A 42 -6.30 -12.74 -5.14
CA LYS A 42 -7.38 -11.83 -4.74
C LYS A 42 -7.16 -11.26 -3.36
N THR A 43 -5.94 -11.40 -2.88
CA THR A 43 -5.50 -10.89 -1.58
C THR A 43 -4.36 -9.90 -1.77
N PHE A 44 -4.09 -9.15 -0.73
CA PHE A 44 -2.96 -8.23 -0.64
C PHE A 44 -2.26 -8.42 0.71
N PRO A 45 -0.95 -8.13 0.81
CA PRO A 45 -0.19 -8.34 2.03
C PRO A 45 -0.32 -7.21 3.04
N GLY A 46 -1.08 -6.18 2.74
CA GLY A 46 -1.15 -4.97 3.54
C GLY A 46 -1.77 -5.14 4.93
N ALA A 47 -1.65 -4.11 5.74
CA ALA A 47 -2.14 -4.08 7.10
C ALA A 47 -3.66 -3.95 7.14
N THR A 48 -4.31 -4.86 7.85
CA THR A 48 -5.77 -4.87 8.04
C THR A 48 -6.12 -5.49 9.39
N THR A 49 -7.28 -5.17 9.90
CA THR A 49 -7.89 -5.82 11.07
C THR A 49 -9.09 -6.66 10.64
N PRO A 50 -9.44 -7.71 11.38
CA PRO A 50 -10.64 -8.49 11.09
C PRO A 50 -11.88 -7.57 10.98
N TYR A 51 -12.58 -7.67 9.84
CA TYR A 51 -13.79 -6.87 9.53
C TYR A 51 -13.57 -5.35 9.51
N GLY A 52 -12.30 -4.90 9.38
CA GLY A 52 -12.00 -3.47 9.26
C GLY A 52 -12.40 -2.89 7.91
N MET A 53 -12.88 -1.64 7.92
CA MET A 53 -13.14 -0.88 6.68
C MET A 53 -11.85 -0.37 6.05
N VAL A 54 -10.84 -0.09 6.86
CA VAL A 54 -9.55 0.40 6.40
C VAL A 54 -8.59 -0.77 6.20
N GLN A 55 -8.07 -0.86 4.99
CA GLN A 55 -7.16 -1.90 4.54
C GLN A 55 -6.01 -1.20 3.80
N VAL A 56 -4.88 -1.05 4.51
CA VAL A 56 -3.73 -0.29 4.01
C VAL A 56 -2.76 -1.22 3.30
N SER A 57 -2.59 -1.05 2.00
CA SER A 57 -1.71 -1.92 1.23
C SER A 57 -0.95 -1.17 0.14
N PRO A 58 0.24 -1.65 -0.23
CA PRO A 58 0.90 -1.17 -1.43
C PRO A 58 0.04 -1.43 -2.66
N ASN A 59 0.06 -0.48 -3.58
CA ASN A 59 -0.55 -0.57 -4.89
C ASN A 59 0.56 -0.81 -5.93
N THR A 60 0.55 -1.98 -6.55
CA THR A 60 1.57 -2.37 -7.52
C THR A 60 1.04 -2.40 -8.95
N ILE A 61 -0.15 -1.86 -9.17
CA ILE A 61 -0.85 -1.92 -10.45
C ILE A 61 0.03 -1.40 -11.58
N THR A 62 0.04 -2.15 -12.67
CA THR A 62 0.76 -1.79 -13.90
C THR A 62 -0.19 -1.42 -15.03
N GLY A 63 -1.48 -1.51 -14.82
CA GLY A 63 -2.56 -1.44 -15.79
C GLY A 63 -3.14 -2.81 -16.07
N GLY A 64 -4.45 -2.89 -16.24
CA GLY A 64 -5.16 -4.14 -16.44
C GLY A 64 -5.76 -4.72 -15.19
N ASP A 65 -5.94 -6.01 -15.15
CA ASP A 65 -6.69 -6.71 -14.12
C ASP A 65 -5.84 -7.03 -12.89
N ASN A 66 -5.90 -6.18 -11.90
CA ASN A 66 -5.19 -6.35 -10.62
C ASN A 66 -6.16 -6.28 -9.45
N SER A 67 -7.04 -7.21 -9.38
CA SER A 67 -8.25 -7.18 -8.56
C SER A 67 -8.10 -6.68 -7.12
N SER A 68 -6.99 -6.97 -6.46
CA SER A 68 -6.69 -6.49 -5.11
C SER A 68 -5.80 -5.24 -5.07
N GLY A 69 -5.30 -4.78 -6.20
CA GLY A 69 -4.34 -3.68 -6.29
C GLY A 69 -2.88 -4.08 -6.06
N TYR A 70 -2.62 -5.33 -5.71
CA TYR A 70 -1.28 -5.87 -5.48
C TYR A 70 -1.06 -7.16 -6.25
N SER A 71 0.15 -7.35 -6.75
CA SER A 71 0.63 -8.65 -7.22
C SER A 71 2.05 -8.89 -6.75
N ASP A 72 2.28 -10.10 -6.23
CA ASP A 72 3.61 -10.56 -5.85
C ASP A 72 4.60 -10.61 -7.03
N GLU A 73 4.12 -10.62 -8.25
CA GLU A 73 4.95 -10.65 -9.46
C GLU A 73 5.40 -9.26 -9.93
N HIS A 74 4.76 -8.20 -9.45
CA HIS A 74 5.12 -6.84 -9.81
C HIS A 74 6.41 -6.40 -9.09
N LYS A 75 7.13 -5.47 -9.70
CA LYS A 75 8.44 -5.02 -9.25
C LYS A 75 8.47 -3.58 -8.77
N THR A 76 7.35 -2.88 -8.91
CA THR A 76 7.25 -1.47 -8.56
C THR A 76 5.98 -1.19 -7.78
N ILE A 77 6.07 -0.23 -6.85
CA ILE A 77 4.96 0.29 -6.05
C ILE A 77 4.64 1.71 -6.53
N GLU A 78 3.37 1.99 -6.81
CA GLU A 78 2.91 3.34 -7.15
C GLU A 78 2.43 4.14 -5.94
N GLY A 79 2.24 3.51 -4.80
CA GLY A 79 1.85 4.13 -3.54
C GLY A 79 1.14 3.15 -2.62
N PHE A 80 0.60 3.68 -1.54
CA PHE A 80 -0.11 2.93 -0.51
C PHE A 80 -1.51 3.48 -0.39
N ALA A 81 -2.50 2.63 -0.59
CA ALA A 81 -3.91 2.98 -0.54
C ALA A 81 -4.57 2.47 0.74
N PHE A 82 -5.69 3.07 1.14
CA PHE A 82 -6.35 2.80 2.41
C PHE A 82 -7.63 1.98 2.29
N THR A 83 -8.11 1.77 1.08
CA THR A 83 -9.36 1.05 0.79
C THR A 83 -9.13 -0.14 -0.11
N GLN A 84 -8.05 -0.88 0.08
CA GLN A 84 -7.85 -2.11 -0.65
C GLN A 84 -8.94 -3.12 -0.29
N MET A 85 -9.26 -4.02 -1.21
CA MET A 85 -10.29 -5.02 -0.99
C MET A 85 -9.82 -6.38 -1.49
N SER A 86 -9.80 -7.37 -0.61
CA SER A 86 -9.53 -8.75 -0.98
C SER A 86 -10.80 -9.49 -1.38
N GLY A 87 -10.65 -10.58 -2.13
CA GLY A 87 -11.78 -11.39 -2.59
C GLY A 87 -12.59 -10.78 -3.74
N VAL A 88 -12.18 -9.65 -4.27
CA VAL A 88 -12.80 -9.02 -5.44
C VAL A 88 -12.63 -9.92 -6.65
N GLY A 89 -13.61 -9.93 -7.52
CA GLY A 89 -13.58 -10.69 -8.77
C GLY A 89 -12.53 -10.14 -9.74
N TRP A 90 -12.76 -10.39 -11.00
CA TRP A 90 -11.88 -10.01 -12.09
C TRP A 90 -11.53 -8.51 -12.15
N PHE A 91 -12.49 -7.64 -11.91
CA PHE A 91 -12.31 -6.20 -11.99
C PHE A 91 -11.99 -5.63 -10.61
N GLY A 92 -10.80 -5.06 -10.46
CA GLY A 92 -10.44 -4.33 -9.25
C GLY A 92 -11.11 -2.98 -9.17
N ASP A 93 -11.43 -2.57 -7.97
CA ASP A 93 -11.86 -1.22 -7.63
C ASP A 93 -11.41 -0.85 -6.22
N LEU A 94 -11.76 0.34 -5.75
CA LEU A 94 -11.24 0.92 -4.52
C LEU A 94 -9.73 1.21 -4.63
N GLY A 95 -8.94 1.00 -3.58
CA GLY A 95 -7.54 1.42 -3.59
C GLY A 95 -7.42 2.94 -3.63
N ASN A 96 -8.34 3.62 -2.95
CA ASN A 96 -8.46 5.07 -2.92
C ASN A 96 -7.49 5.69 -1.93
N PHE A 97 -7.31 7.00 -2.06
CA PHE A 97 -6.43 7.80 -1.22
C PHE A 97 -5.00 7.25 -1.26
N LEU A 98 -4.43 7.30 -2.46
CA LEU A 98 -3.09 6.76 -2.71
C LEU A 98 -2.02 7.73 -2.19
N VAL A 99 -1.19 7.25 -1.29
CA VAL A 99 -0.10 8.02 -0.66
C VAL A 99 1.23 7.46 -1.09
N MET A 100 2.13 8.33 -1.56
CA MET A 100 3.48 7.95 -1.97
C MET A 100 4.52 8.87 -1.37
N PRO A 101 5.47 8.36 -0.56
CA PRO A 101 6.61 9.13 -0.12
C PRO A 101 7.65 9.21 -1.23
N THR A 102 8.20 10.38 -1.48
CA THR A 102 9.19 10.62 -2.53
C THR A 102 10.28 11.57 -2.10
N THR A 103 11.42 11.53 -2.79
CA THR A 103 12.50 12.52 -2.67
C THR A 103 12.87 13.07 -4.05
N GLY A 104 13.55 14.21 -4.08
CA GLY A 104 14.03 14.81 -5.31
C GLY A 104 12.93 15.56 -6.08
N GLU A 105 12.97 15.56 -7.39
CA GLU A 105 12.06 16.33 -8.24
C GLU A 105 10.63 15.78 -8.20
N LEU A 106 9.65 16.68 -8.10
CA LEU A 106 8.23 16.32 -8.07
C LEU A 106 7.77 15.70 -9.40
N GLN A 107 7.32 14.48 -9.36
CA GLN A 107 6.64 13.81 -10.46
C GLN A 107 5.12 13.82 -10.22
N LYS A 108 4.34 14.16 -11.26
CA LYS A 108 2.87 14.32 -11.13
C LYS A 108 2.08 13.09 -11.58
N ILE A 109 2.74 12.11 -12.14
CA ILE A 109 2.11 10.87 -12.63
C ILE A 109 2.85 9.67 -12.05
N ALA A 110 2.17 8.53 -11.93
CA ALA A 110 2.79 7.31 -11.44
C ALA A 110 3.91 6.79 -12.35
N GLY A 111 3.80 7.03 -13.65
CA GLY A 111 4.72 6.46 -14.63
C GLY A 111 4.35 5.01 -14.99
N LYS A 112 5.27 4.35 -15.70
CA LYS A 112 5.11 2.94 -16.08
C LYS A 112 6.19 2.06 -15.43
N GLU A 113 5.84 0.82 -15.16
CA GLU A 113 6.75 -0.16 -14.54
C GLU A 113 7.99 -0.43 -15.42
N ASP A 114 7.83 -0.44 -16.75
CA ASP A 114 8.91 -0.64 -17.70
C ASP A 114 9.85 0.56 -17.86
N GLY A 115 9.58 1.66 -17.14
CA GLY A 115 10.36 2.89 -17.20
C GLY A 115 10.17 3.72 -18.47
N SER A 116 9.32 3.29 -19.41
CA SER A 116 9.07 4.05 -20.66
C SER A 116 8.46 5.43 -20.42
N ILE A 117 7.76 5.59 -19.31
CA ILE A 117 7.26 6.86 -18.80
C ILE A 117 7.71 7.02 -17.37
N LYS A 118 8.57 8.02 -17.11
CA LYS A 118 9.04 8.34 -15.77
C LYS A 118 7.91 8.92 -14.94
N GLY A 119 7.83 8.53 -13.68
CA GLY A 119 6.84 9.00 -12.73
C GLY A 119 7.31 8.86 -11.30
N TYR A 120 6.38 8.97 -10.34
CA TYR A 120 6.69 8.82 -8.91
C TYR A 120 6.73 7.37 -8.43
N ARG A 121 6.37 6.37 -9.26
CA ARG A 121 6.48 4.94 -8.95
C ARG A 121 7.92 4.59 -8.56
N SER A 122 8.09 3.71 -7.60
CA SER A 122 9.39 3.22 -7.15
C SER A 122 9.52 1.73 -7.31
N SER A 123 10.68 1.29 -7.71
CA SER A 123 11.10 -0.10 -7.50
C SER A 123 11.15 -0.39 -6.01
N TYR A 124 11.01 -1.66 -5.64
CA TYR A 124 11.15 -2.10 -4.26
C TYR A 124 11.90 -3.42 -4.18
N ASP A 125 12.55 -3.66 -3.05
CA ASP A 125 13.23 -4.92 -2.81
C ASP A 125 12.31 -5.87 -2.04
N LYS A 126 11.90 -6.93 -2.70
CA LYS A 126 11.05 -7.98 -2.10
C LYS A 126 11.69 -8.66 -0.89
N ALA A 127 13.01 -8.68 -0.79
CA ALA A 127 13.69 -9.22 0.38
C ALA A 127 13.45 -8.36 1.65
N THR A 128 13.06 -7.10 1.47
CA THR A 128 12.71 -6.19 2.57
C THR A 128 11.22 -6.21 2.90
N GLU A 129 10.42 -6.86 2.07
CA GLU A 129 8.98 -6.93 2.23
C GLU A 129 8.61 -7.85 3.39
N THR A 130 7.87 -7.32 4.34
CA THR A 130 7.39 -8.07 5.51
C THR A 130 5.90 -7.82 5.69
N ALA A 131 5.14 -8.88 5.84
CA ALA A 131 3.72 -8.80 6.15
C ALA A 131 3.36 -9.73 7.31
N LYS A 132 2.58 -9.22 8.23
CA LYS A 132 2.00 -9.95 9.37
C LYS A 132 0.57 -9.49 9.57
N ALA A 133 -0.20 -10.20 10.38
CA ALA A 133 -1.53 -9.74 10.77
C ALA A 133 -1.47 -8.30 11.32
N GLY A 134 -2.13 -7.36 10.63
CA GLY A 134 -2.19 -5.95 11.01
C GLY A 134 -0.94 -5.10 10.77
N TYR A 135 0.08 -5.63 10.09
CA TYR A 135 1.33 -4.92 9.82
C TYR A 135 1.90 -5.28 8.44
N TYR A 136 2.45 -4.27 7.77
CA TYR A 136 3.21 -4.42 6.54
C TYR A 136 4.38 -3.45 6.51
N SER A 137 5.51 -3.86 5.93
CA SER A 137 6.63 -2.97 5.66
C SER A 137 7.38 -3.35 4.37
N VAL A 138 8.03 -2.35 3.76
CA VAL A 138 8.86 -2.51 2.56
C VAL A 138 9.83 -1.35 2.42
N GLU A 139 10.92 -1.54 1.68
CA GLU A 139 11.85 -0.48 1.28
C GLU A 139 11.63 -0.11 -0.19
N LEU A 140 11.36 1.17 -0.44
CA LEU A 140 11.31 1.79 -1.76
C LEU A 140 12.73 2.12 -2.22
N THR A 141 13.27 1.34 -3.14
CA THR A 141 14.70 1.39 -3.48
C THR A 141 15.12 2.66 -4.22
N ASP A 142 14.25 3.20 -5.08
CA ASP A 142 14.57 4.40 -5.86
C ASP A 142 14.66 5.64 -4.97
N TYR A 143 13.93 5.67 -3.87
CA TYR A 143 13.92 6.76 -2.90
C TYR A 143 14.67 6.47 -1.60
N LYS A 144 15.04 5.20 -1.37
CA LYS A 144 15.63 4.73 -0.10
C LYS A 144 14.77 5.06 1.11
N ILE A 145 13.47 4.87 0.96
CA ILE A 145 12.48 5.15 1.98
C ILE A 145 11.93 3.83 2.50
N LYS A 146 12.03 3.61 3.82
CA LYS A 146 11.29 2.52 4.46
C LYS A 146 9.88 2.98 4.72
N VAL A 147 8.91 2.14 4.35
CA VAL A 147 7.49 2.33 4.59
C VAL A 147 7.00 1.25 5.53
N GLU A 148 6.26 1.64 6.55
CA GLU A 148 5.59 0.75 7.48
C GLU A 148 4.12 1.13 7.58
N SER A 149 3.23 0.16 7.67
CA SER A 149 1.80 0.42 7.80
C SER A 149 1.15 -0.46 8.84
N SER A 150 0.11 0.09 9.46
CA SER A 150 -0.79 -0.62 10.35
C SER A 150 -2.21 -0.07 10.18
N ALA A 151 -3.20 -0.80 10.67
CA ALA A 151 -4.60 -0.40 10.55
C ALA A 151 -5.38 -0.75 11.81
N THR A 152 -6.41 0.05 12.06
CA THR A 152 -7.54 -0.26 12.95
C THR A 152 -8.79 -0.45 12.09
N PRO A 153 -9.95 -0.82 12.64
CA PRO A 153 -11.17 -0.95 11.84
C PRO A 153 -11.55 0.29 11.02
N HIS A 154 -11.15 1.50 11.46
CA HIS A 154 -11.56 2.77 10.84
C HIS A 154 -10.42 3.72 10.51
N CYS A 155 -9.19 3.41 10.89
CA CYS A 155 -8.04 4.27 10.66
C CYS A 155 -6.86 3.46 10.13
N GLY A 156 -6.11 4.04 9.21
CA GLY A 156 -4.81 3.52 8.78
C GLY A 156 -3.69 4.47 9.16
N ILE A 157 -2.52 3.94 9.39
CA ILE A 157 -1.31 4.71 9.61
C ILE A 157 -0.22 4.24 8.65
N LEU A 158 0.49 5.21 8.09
CA LEU A 158 1.73 5.00 7.34
C LEU A 158 2.85 5.72 8.05
N GLN A 159 3.95 5.01 8.27
CA GLN A 159 5.19 5.59 8.77
C GLN A 159 6.24 5.54 7.67
N PHE A 160 6.88 6.67 7.40
CA PHE A 160 7.93 6.80 6.41
C PHE A 160 9.25 7.17 7.08
N THR A 161 10.28 6.38 6.84
CA THR A 161 11.64 6.71 7.25
C THR A 161 12.39 7.18 6.02
N PHE A 162 12.59 8.48 5.93
CA PHE A 162 13.31 9.11 4.82
C PHE A 162 14.82 9.08 5.03
N PRO A 163 15.61 8.96 3.95
CA PRO A 163 17.03 9.33 4.02
C PRO A 163 17.16 10.84 4.26
N SER A 164 18.33 11.29 4.72
CA SER A 164 18.58 12.73 4.83
C SER A 164 18.50 13.38 3.44
N ASN A 165 17.44 14.16 3.22
CA ASN A 165 17.16 14.82 1.94
C ASN A 165 16.29 16.05 2.16
N GLU A 166 16.68 17.20 1.56
CA GLU A 166 15.95 18.46 1.66
C GLU A 166 14.65 18.49 0.84
N GLN A 167 14.48 17.53 -0.09
CA GLN A 167 13.33 17.44 -0.98
C GLN A 167 12.43 16.24 -0.64
N SER A 168 12.40 15.84 0.62
CA SER A 168 11.48 14.80 1.09
C SER A 168 10.04 15.31 1.09
N ARG A 169 9.12 14.49 0.61
CA ARG A 169 7.68 14.84 0.55
C ARG A 169 6.79 13.62 0.62
N ILE A 170 5.56 13.84 1.00
CA ILE A 170 4.47 12.90 0.90
C ILE A 170 3.51 13.41 -0.17
N GLN A 171 3.32 12.64 -1.22
CA GLN A 171 2.35 12.91 -2.28
C GLN A 171 1.06 12.14 -2.03
N ILE A 172 -0.06 12.76 -2.30
CA ILE A 172 -1.38 12.13 -2.26
C ILE A 172 -1.98 12.25 -3.65
N ASP A 173 -2.20 11.12 -4.31
CA ASP A 173 -2.83 11.08 -5.62
C ASP A 173 -4.29 10.68 -5.47
N LEU A 174 -5.17 11.66 -5.55
CA LEU A 174 -6.61 11.47 -5.45
C LEU A 174 -7.25 11.07 -6.79
N ALA A 175 -6.49 11.08 -7.87
CA ALA A 175 -7.00 10.61 -9.16
C ALA A 175 -6.95 9.08 -9.28
N ARG A 176 -6.10 8.41 -8.50
CA ARG A 176 -5.86 6.96 -8.67
C ARG A 176 -6.87 6.11 -7.90
N ARG A 177 -7.30 5.03 -8.53
CA ARG A 177 -7.96 3.86 -7.93
C ARG A 177 -7.54 2.62 -8.69
N VAL A 178 -7.76 1.44 -8.12
CA VAL A 178 -7.52 0.17 -8.82
C VAL A 178 -8.39 0.13 -10.08
N GLY A 179 -7.76 -0.15 -11.21
CA GLY A 179 -8.46 -0.29 -12.49
C GLY A 179 -8.97 1.00 -13.14
N GLY A 180 -8.72 2.19 -12.55
CA GLY A 180 -9.23 3.42 -13.13
C GLY A 180 -8.80 4.69 -12.41
N THR A 181 -9.61 5.73 -12.60
CA THR A 181 -9.40 7.05 -12.00
C THR A 181 -10.67 7.54 -11.31
N SER A 182 -10.53 8.42 -10.31
CA SER A 182 -11.66 9.19 -9.81
C SER A 182 -12.08 10.24 -10.84
N THR A 183 -13.36 10.60 -10.84
CA THR A 183 -13.93 11.55 -11.79
C THR A 183 -14.00 12.98 -11.25
N SER A 184 -14.00 13.14 -9.94
CA SER A 184 -13.80 14.43 -9.29
C SER A 184 -13.23 14.29 -7.89
N GLN A 185 -12.53 15.33 -7.43
CA GLN A 185 -11.83 15.34 -6.16
C GLN A 185 -11.98 16.69 -5.47
N TYR A 186 -11.89 16.66 -4.14
CA TYR A 186 -11.86 17.86 -3.33
C TYR A 186 -10.87 17.71 -2.18
N VAL A 187 -10.09 18.76 -1.93
CA VAL A 187 -9.16 18.85 -0.80
C VAL A 187 -9.37 20.17 -0.10
N LYS A 188 -9.41 20.15 1.22
CA LYS A 188 -9.36 21.31 2.07
C LYS A 188 -8.23 21.14 3.09
N VAL A 189 -7.33 22.10 3.11
CA VAL A 189 -6.34 22.24 4.17
C VAL A 189 -7.03 22.89 5.37
N LEU A 190 -7.02 22.24 6.52
CA LEU A 190 -7.60 22.75 7.76
C LEU A 190 -6.57 23.50 8.57
N ASP A 191 -5.35 22.96 8.67
CA ASP A 191 -4.19 23.53 9.34
C ASP A 191 -2.91 22.92 8.77
N ASP A 192 -1.75 23.20 9.34
CA ASP A 192 -0.43 22.76 8.86
C ASP A 192 -0.24 21.23 8.89
N TYR A 193 -1.10 20.52 9.59
CA TYR A 193 -0.98 19.08 9.81
C TYR A 193 -2.21 18.29 9.34
N THR A 194 -3.28 18.98 8.93
CA THR A 194 -4.57 18.33 8.71
C THR A 194 -5.18 18.71 7.38
N ILE A 195 -5.54 17.71 6.59
CA ILE A 195 -6.33 17.86 5.38
C ILE A 195 -7.59 16.99 5.45
N GLN A 196 -8.64 17.44 4.81
CA GLN A 196 -9.83 16.64 4.58
C GLN A 196 -10.31 16.77 3.13
N GLY A 197 -11.09 15.83 2.70
CA GLY A 197 -11.64 15.90 1.36
C GLY A 197 -12.42 14.67 0.97
N TRP A 198 -12.61 14.54 -0.32
CA TRP A 198 -13.29 13.40 -0.91
C TRP A 198 -12.79 13.15 -2.33
N MET A 199 -13.01 11.94 -2.80
CA MET A 199 -12.85 11.56 -4.20
C MET A 199 -14.08 10.79 -4.66
N LYS A 200 -14.66 11.23 -5.78
CA LYS A 200 -15.79 10.59 -6.41
C LYS A 200 -15.32 9.68 -7.53
N CYS A 201 -15.82 8.47 -7.54
CA CYS A 201 -15.52 7.41 -8.49
C CYS A 201 -16.80 6.99 -9.18
N THR A 202 -16.87 7.21 -10.49
CA THR A 202 -18.01 6.82 -11.32
C THR A 202 -17.54 5.84 -12.41
N PRO A 203 -18.44 5.15 -13.11
CA PRO A 203 -18.07 4.26 -14.23
C PRO A 203 -17.26 4.95 -15.32
N ASP A 204 -17.41 6.27 -15.52
CA ASP A 204 -16.67 7.04 -16.52
C ASP A 204 -15.16 7.05 -16.25
N GLY A 205 -14.74 6.85 -15.01
CA GLY A 205 -13.34 6.77 -14.61
C GLY A 205 -12.72 5.37 -14.75
N GLY A 206 -13.47 4.37 -15.17
CA GLY A 206 -13.05 2.97 -15.19
C GLY A 206 -13.35 2.23 -13.88
N GLY A 207 -12.54 1.27 -13.51
CA GLY A 207 -12.76 0.43 -12.33
C GLY A 207 -13.78 -0.67 -12.56
N TRP A 208 -14.26 -1.29 -11.47
CA TRP A 208 -15.29 -2.32 -11.60
C TRP A 208 -16.57 -1.76 -12.18
N GLY A 209 -17.09 -2.47 -13.15
CA GLY A 209 -18.29 -2.05 -13.84
C GLY A 209 -18.05 -1.14 -15.04
N ASN A 210 -16.84 -1.12 -15.57
CA ASN A 210 -16.45 -0.35 -16.76
C ASN A 210 -17.49 -0.47 -17.90
N GLY A 211 -18.45 0.42 -17.91
CA GLY A 211 -19.55 0.48 -18.87
C GLY A 211 -20.73 -0.45 -18.62
N GLU A 212 -20.62 -1.49 -17.80
CA GLU A 212 -21.69 -2.48 -17.54
C GLU A 212 -22.10 -2.54 -16.07
N GLY A 213 -21.27 -2.08 -15.16
CA GLY A 213 -21.58 -2.00 -13.74
C GLY A 213 -21.74 -0.55 -13.28
N ASN A 214 -22.44 -0.34 -12.20
CA ASN A 214 -22.81 0.98 -11.72
C ASN A 214 -22.02 1.38 -10.46
N SER A 215 -20.70 1.20 -10.49
CA SER A 215 -19.85 1.67 -9.37
C SER A 215 -19.85 3.20 -9.32
N ASP A 216 -20.76 3.77 -8.56
CA ASP A 216 -20.81 5.19 -8.25
C ASP A 216 -20.71 5.35 -6.73
N TYR A 217 -19.55 5.80 -6.26
CA TYR A 217 -19.30 5.99 -4.84
C TYR A 217 -18.38 7.17 -4.59
N THR A 218 -18.44 7.67 -3.36
CA THR A 218 -17.54 8.74 -2.90
C THR A 218 -16.84 8.30 -1.63
N VAL A 219 -15.52 8.40 -1.62
CA VAL A 219 -14.70 8.17 -0.43
C VAL A 219 -14.36 9.52 0.18
N TYR A 220 -14.70 9.67 1.46
CA TYR A 220 -14.35 10.82 2.27
C TYR A 220 -13.14 10.47 3.15
N TYR A 221 -12.28 11.44 3.39
CA TYR A 221 -11.10 11.25 4.24
C TYR A 221 -10.82 12.45 5.11
N LEU A 222 -10.23 12.17 6.27
CA LEU A 222 -9.53 13.11 7.13
C LEU A 222 -8.12 12.55 7.33
N SER A 223 -7.10 13.30 6.98
CA SER A 223 -5.71 12.87 7.10
C SER A 223 -4.93 13.85 7.96
N LEU A 224 -4.14 13.30 8.88
CA LEU A 224 -3.23 14.04 9.72
C LEU A 224 -1.80 13.60 9.40
N ILE A 225 -0.87 14.56 9.39
CA ILE A 225 0.56 14.28 9.28
C ILE A 225 1.25 14.65 10.60
N HIS A 226 2.15 13.80 11.05
CA HIS A 226 3.06 14.08 12.14
C HIS A 226 4.49 13.95 11.65
N ILE A 227 5.29 15.00 11.80
CA ILE A 227 6.70 15.00 11.42
C ILE A 227 7.51 14.89 12.70
N SER A 228 8.15 13.73 12.90
CA SER A 228 9.16 13.57 13.95
C SER A 228 10.52 13.72 13.31
N GLU A 229 11.16 14.87 13.47
CA GLU A 229 12.56 15.01 13.13
C GLU A 229 13.42 14.40 14.25
N PRO A 230 14.51 13.68 13.90
CA PRO A 230 15.53 13.42 14.88
C PRO A 230 16.06 14.78 15.30
N THR A 231 15.83 15.17 16.55
CA THR A 231 16.28 16.43 17.12
C THR A 231 17.80 16.48 17.02
N ARG A 232 18.32 17.09 15.99
CA ARG A 232 19.69 17.59 15.99
C ARG A 232 19.66 18.89 16.80
N LEU A 233 19.93 18.77 18.09
CA LEU A 233 20.41 19.92 18.86
C LEU A 233 21.73 20.36 18.19
N ALA A 234 21.63 21.34 17.31
CA ALA A 234 22.78 22.12 16.93
C ALA A 234 23.07 23.05 18.12
N LEU A 235 24.04 22.69 18.92
CA LEU A 235 24.68 23.59 19.88
C LEU A 235 25.67 24.46 19.14
#